data_a65f19901fc9c7fd37406238403b690f
#
_entry.id   a65f19901fc9c7fd37406238403b690f
#
_cell.length_a   1.000
_cell.length_b   1.000
_cell.length_c   1.000
_cell.angle_alpha   90.00
_cell.angle_beta   90.00
_cell.angle_gamma   90.00
#
_symmetry.space_group_name_H-M   'P 1'
#
loop_
_entity.id
_entity.type
_entity.pdbx_description
1 polymer ?
#
loop_
_entity_poly.entity_id
_entity_poly.type
_entity_poly.pdbx_seq_one_letter_code
_entity_poly.pdbx_strand_id
1 'polypeptide(L)'
;MKKNKLPRRIAMGIALGVLVGWACHHFAGSEQSAKEIAAYFSMVTDIFLRMIKMIIAPLVFATLVGGIASMGNSRSVGRIGARAMAWFVTASVVSLLIGMGLVNLFQPGAGLNMDVAQHATAAVPVNTGDFSLKAFIGHVFPRSIAEAMANNEILQIVVFSLFFGFALAAVKRAGYTRITDSIEELAKVMFKITDYVMAFAPIGVFAAIASAITTQGLGLLVDYGKLIAEFYLGILILWALLFGAGYLFLGRSVFHLGKLIREPILLAFSTASSESAYPKTIEALEKFGAPKRISSFVLPLGYSFNLDGSMMYQAFAILFIAQAYNIDLSFTQQLLILLTLMITSKGMAGVARASVVVVAATLPMFNLPEAGLLLIIGIDQFLDMARTATNVVGNSIATAVVAKSEPLEEAVEDDDVHSPVRPRSEPVPVA
;
A
#
# COMPACT_ATOMS: atom_id res chain seq x y z
N MET A 1 -5.60 -5.03 -29.90
CA MET A 1 -5.46 -5.01 -28.44
C MET A 1 -6.01 -6.31 -27.85
N LYS A 2 -5.19 -7.22 -27.35
CA LYS A 2 -5.68 -8.41 -26.61
C LYS A 2 -6.32 -7.92 -25.32
N LYS A 3 -7.63 -8.11 -25.14
CA LYS A 3 -8.34 -7.81 -23.88
C LYS A 3 -7.58 -8.48 -22.73
N ASN A 4 -7.09 -7.69 -21.80
CA ASN A 4 -6.42 -8.21 -20.60
C ASN A 4 -7.43 -9.09 -19.84
N LYS A 5 -7.18 -10.40 -19.79
CA LYS A 5 -8.09 -11.39 -19.17
C LYS A 5 -7.81 -11.56 -17.68
N LEU A 6 -6.76 -10.88 -17.16
CA LEU A 6 -6.29 -11.06 -15.77
C LEU A 6 -7.35 -10.66 -14.73
N PRO A 7 -8.04 -9.51 -14.81
CA PRO A 7 -9.07 -9.16 -13.82
C PRO A 7 -10.20 -10.20 -13.74
N ARG A 8 -10.63 -10.75 -14.89
CA ARG A 8 -11.64 -11.81 -14.93
C ARG A 8 -11.15 -13.10 -14.28
N ARG A 9 -9.88 -13.47 -14.49
CA ARG A 9 -9.29 -14.67 -13.87
C ARG A 9 -9.14 -14.48 -12.34
N ILE A 10 -8.76 -13.28 -11.88
CA ILE A 10 -8.71 -12.96 -10.44
C ILE A 10 -10.12 -13.08 -9.83
N ALA A 11 -11.15 -12.46 -10.44
CA ALA A 11 -12.52 -12.58 -9.96
C ALA A 11 -13.01 -14.03 -9.91
N MET A 12 -12.64 -14.86 -10.90
CA MET A 12 -12.90 -16.31 -10.86
C MET A 12 -12.16 -16.98 -9.70
N GLY A 13 -10.91 -16.61 -9.45
CA GLY A 13 -10.12 -17.11 -8.30
C GLY A 13 -10.81 -16.80 -6.98
N ILE A 14 -11.32 -15.57 -6.79
CA ILE A 14 -12.10 -15.18 -5.59
C ILE A 14 -13.33 -16.09 -5.44
N ALA A 15 -14.16 -16.21 -6.49
CA ALA A 15 -15.39 -17.00 -6.42
C ALA A 15 -15.11 -18.49 -6.11
N LEU A 16 -14.13 -19.08 -6.77
CA LEU A 16 -13.71 -20.45 -6.49
C LEU A 16 -13.12 -20.60 -5.08
N GLY A 17 -12.35 -19.61 -4.61
CA GLY A 17 -11.79 -19.59 -3.26
C GLY A 17 -12.87 -19.59 -2.19
N VAL A 18 -13.93 -18.82 -2.36
CA VAL A 18 -15.08 -18.82 -1.44
C VAL A 18 -15.77 -20.19 -1.45
N LEU A 19 -16.06 -20.77 -2.62
CA LEU A 19 -16.75 -22.07 -2.73
C LEU A 19 -15.93 -23.19 -2.12
N VAL A 20 -14.64 -23.29 -2.47
CA VAL A 20 -13.76 -24.35 -1.95
C VAL A 20 -13.47 -24.15 -0.47
N GLY A 21 -13.22 -22.92 -0.03
CA GLY A 21 -13.00 -22.62 1.37
C GLY A 21 -14.22 -22.95 2.23
N TRP A 22 -15.42 -22.62 1.77
CA TRP A 22 -16.67 -22.99 2.44
C TRP A 22 -16.84 -24.53 2.52
N ALA A 23 -16.61 -25.24 1.41
CA ALA A 23 -16.68 -26.69 1.41
C ALA A 23 -15.64 -27.29 2.37
N CYS A 24 -14.39 -26.85 2.34
CA CYS A 24 -13.36 -27.31 3.27
C CYS A 24 -13.75 -27.04 4.73
N HIS A 25 -14.28 -25.86 5.04
CA HIS A 25 -14.75 -25.52 6.39
C HIS A 25 -15.87 -26.46 6.84
N HIS A 26 -16.85 -26.71 5.97
CA HIS A 26 -18.01 -27.56 6.28
C HIS A 26 -17.64 -29.02 6.48
N PHE A 27 -16.69 -29.54 5.71
CA PHE A 27 -16.29 -30.96 5.75
C PHE A 27 -15.07 -31.24 6.64
N ALA A 28 -14.44 -30.23 7.23
CA ALA A 28 -13.24 -30.39 8.07
C ALA A 28 -13.48 -31.21 9.35
N GLY A 29 -14.71 -31.30 9.81
CA GLY A 29 -15.08 -32.08 11.03
C GLY A 29 -14.56 -31.49 12.34
N SER A 30 -13.48 -30.72 12.35
CA SER A 30 -12.94 -30.02 13.52
C SER A 30 -12.20 -28.74 13.13
N GLU A 31 -12.08 -27.81 14.06
CA GLU A 31 -11.32 -26.56 13.87
C GLU A 31 -9.84 -26.84 13.58
N GLN A 32 -9.27 -27.87 14.21
CA GLN A 32 -7.88 -28.27 13.98
C GLN A 32 -7.67 -28.77 12.54
N SER A 33 -8.57 -29.63 12.04
CA SER A 33 -8.51 -30.09 10.65
C SER A 33 -8.71 -28.95 9.64
N ALA A 34 -9.58 -27.98 9.95
CA ALA A 34 -9.76 -26.77 9.13
C ALA A 34 -8.45 -25.95 9.05
N LYS A 35 -7.74 -25.78 10.18
CA LYS A 35 -6.44 -25.10 10.22
C LYS A 35 -5.36 -25.85 9.40
N GLU A 36 -5.33 -27.16 9.48
CA GLU A 36 -4.40 -27.99 8.71
C GLU A 36 -4.66 -27.88 7.20
N ILE A 37 -5.92 -27.96 6.78
CA ILE A 37 -6.30 -27.77 5.36
C ILE A 37 -5.94 -26.35 4.91
N ALA A 38 -6.26 -25.34 5.70
CA ALA A 38 -5.95 -23.94 5.39
C ALA A 38 -4.46 -23.68 5.26
N ALA A 39 -3.61 -24.41 6.00
CA ALA A 39 -2.15 -24.28 5.91
C ALA A 39 -1.62 -24.61 4.51
N TYR A 40 -2.21 -25.57 3.79
CA TYR A 40 -1.83 -25.86 2.41
C TYR A 40 -2.18 -24.71 1.46
N PHE A 41 -3.35 -24.09 1.63
CA PHE A 41 -3.71 -22.90 0.86
C PHE A 41 -2.81 -21.73 1.21
N SER A 42 -2.52 -21.52 2.50
CA SER A 42 -1.60 -20.45 2.95
C SER A 42 -0.21 -20.61 2.34
N MET A 43 0.31 -21.83 2.22
CA MET A 43 1.60 -22.09 1.55
C MET A 43 1.60 -21.55 0.11
N VAL A 44 0.53 -21.78 -0.66
CA VAL A 44 0.42 -21.28 -2.05
C VAL A 44 0.36 -19.75 -2.07
N THR A 45 -0.39 -19.16 -1.13
CA THR A 45 -0.46 -17.70 -0.95
C THR A 45 0.92 -17.12 -0.62
N ASP A 46 1.64 -17.73 0.31
CA ASP A 46 2.97 -17.29 0.75
C ASP A 46 3.98 -17.35 -0.40
N ILE A 47 3.94 -18.40 -1.22
CA ILE A 47 4.79 -18.49 -2.41
C ILE A 47 4.50 -17.31 -3.35
N PHE A 48 3.23 -17.03 -3.63
CA PHE A 48 2.85 -15.91 -4.49
C PHE A 48 3.29 -14.56 -3.91
N LEU A 49 3.08 -14.33 -2.60
CA LEU A 49 3.53 -13.10 -1.93
C LEU A 49 5.05 -12.97 -1.92
N ARG A 50 5.81 -14.07 -1.76
CA ARG A 50 7.28 -14.05 -1.88
C ARG A 50 7.73 -13.70 -3.29
N MET A 51 7.05 -14.23 -4.33
CA MET A 51 7.32 -13.85 -5.72
C MET A 51 7.09 -12.36 -5.97
N ILE A 52 6.08 -11.75 -5.35
CA ILE A 52 5.83 -10.30 -5.43
C ILE A 52 6.93 -9.55 -4.66
N LYS A 53 7.21 -9.92 -3.40
CA LYS A 53 8.20 -9.23 -2.57
C LYS A 53 9.58 -9.17 -3.22
N MET A 54 10.01 -10.23 -3.92
CA MET A 54 11.32 -10.25 -4.59
C MET A 54 11.47 -9.19 -5.69
N ILE A 55 10.37 -8.71 -6.27
CA ILE A 55 10.42 -7.72 -7.36
C ILE A 55 10.27 -6.28 -6.86
N ILE A 56 9.69 -6.05 -5.68
CA ILE A 56 9.35 -4.70 -5.20
C ILE A 56 10.60 -3.84 -5.02
N ALA A 57 11.55 -4.30 -4.23
CA ALA A 57 12.78 -3.55 -3.91
C ALA A 57 13.55 -3.10 -5.17
N PRO A 58 13.93 -3.99 -6.10
CA PRO A 58 14.65 -3.60 -7.31
C PRO A 58 13.78 -2.77 -8.27
N LEU A 59 12.46 -3.01 -8.33
CA LEU A 59 11.55 -2.23 -9.17
C LEU A 59 11.43 -0.79 -8.65
N VAL A 60 11.18 -0.61 -7.34
CA VAL A 60 11.10 0.72 -6.70
C VAL A 60 12.41 1.48 -6.92
N PHE A 61 13.56 0.84 -6.66
CA PHE A 61 14.86 1.45 -6.88
C PHE A 61 15.04 1.91 -8.34
N ALA A 62 14.87 1.01 -9.31
CA ALA A 62 15.12 1.31 -10.71
C ALA A 62 14.15 2.38 -11.26
N THR A 63 12.85 2.31 -10.91
CA THR A 63 11.86 3.27 -11.40
C THR A 63 12.03 4.64 -10.76
N LEU A 64 12.35 4.70 -9.46
CA LEU A 64 12.53 5.96 -8.73
C LEU A 64 13.82 6.66 -9.14
N VAL A 65 14.95 5.93 -9.20
CA VAL A 65 16.24 6.49 -9.65
C VAL A 65 16.14 6.98 -11.08
N GLY A 66 15.58 6.18 -12.00
CA GLY A 66 15.36 6.59 -13.39
C GLY A 66 14.45 7.82 -13.49
N GLY A 67 13.37 7.86 -12.70
CA GLY A 67 12.46 8.99 -12.61
C GLY A 67 13.15 10.28 -12.16
N ILE A 68 13.98 10.25 -11.11
CA ILE A 68 14.72 11.41 -10.59
C ILE A 68 15.79 11.86 -11.57
N ALA A 69 16.55 10.93 -12.12
CA ALA A 69 17.61 11.23 -13.11
C ALA A 69 17.06 11.88 -14.38
N SER A 70 15.79 11.62 -14.72
CA SER A 70 15.11 12.24 -15.87
C SER A 70 14.49 13.61 -15.56
N MET A 71 14.25 13.97 -14.27
CA MET A 71 13.63 15.26 -13.90
C MET A 71 14.56 16.47 -14.08
N GLY A 72 15.85 16.27 -14.24
CA GLY A 72 16.82 17.34 -14.51
C GLY A 72 16.98 18.42 -13.43
N ASN A 73 16.02 18.61 -12.51
CA ASN A 73 16.02 19.68 -11.51
C ASN A 73 15.53 19.21 -10.13
N SER A 74 16.38 19.36 -9.10
CA SER A 74 16.07 19.03 -7.70
C SER A 74 14.88 19.84 -7.12
N ARG A 75 14.65 21.06 -7.64
CA ARG A 75 13.53 21.92 -7.22
C ARG A 75 12.16 21.30 -7.56
N SER A 76 12.06 20.64 -8.73
CA SER A 76 10.84 19.94 -9.13
C SER A 76 10.53 18.76 -8.22
N VAL A 77 11.53 17.97 -7.81
CA VAL A 77 11.37 16.85 -6.88
C VAL A 77 10.88 17.34 -5.52
N GLY A 78 11.46 18.42 -4.99
CA GLY A 78 11.02 19.02 -3.73
C GLY A 78 9.56 19.49 -3.77
N ARG A 79 9.15 20.14 -4.86
CA ARG A 79 7.77 20.62 -5.07
C ARG A 79 6.78 19.46 -5.16
N ILE A 80 7.09 18.42 -5.94
CA ILE A 80 6.27 17.22 -6.09
C ILE A 80 6.13 16.53 -4.72
N GLY A 81 7.25 16.36 -4.01
CA GLY A 81 7.26 15.77 -2.67
C GLY A 81 6.40 16.54 -1.68
N ALA A 82 6.52 17.86 -1.63
CA ALA A 82 5.72 18.70 -0.74
C ALA A 82 4.21 18.58 -1.04
N ARG A 83 3.81 18.57 -2.32
CA ARG A 83 2.40 18.39 -2.72
C ARG A 83 1.88 17.01 -2.36
N ALA A 84 2.69 15.97 -2.60
CA ALA A 84 2.34 14.61 -2.22
C ALA A 84 2.16 14.49 -0.71
N MET A 85 3.09 15.02 0.09
CA MET A 85 3.01 15.01 1.56
C MET A 85 1.81 15.80 2.08
N ALA A 86 1.50 16.96 1.50
CA ALA A 86 0.31 17.73 1.87
C ALA A 86 -0.97 16.91 1.63
N TRP A 87 -1.08 16.22 0.48
CA TRP A 87 -2.18 15.31 0.21
C TRP A 87 -2.23 14.16 1.22
N PHE A 88 -1.12 13.49 1.46
CA PHE A 88 -1.03 12.34 2.36
C PHE A 88 -1.43 12.68 3.80
N VAL A 89 -0.95 13.81 4.32
CA VAL A 89 -1.33 14.27 5.66
C VAL A 89 -2.83 14.58 5.73
N THR A 90 -3.36 15.29 4.74
CA THR A 90 -4.79 15.64 4.70
C THR A 90 -5.66 14.40 4.59
N ALA A 91 -5.34 13.47 3.69
CA ALA A 91 -6.08 12.22 3.51
C ALA A 91 -6.01 11.34 4.77
N SER A 92 -4.84 11.25 5.41
CA SER A 92 -4.69 10.52 6.68
C SER A 92 -5.54 11.09 7.81
N VAL A 93 -5.58 12.42 7.96
CA VAL A 93 -6.43 13.08 8.98
C VAL A 93 -7.91 12.78 8.70
N VAL A 94 -8.36 12.92 7.46
CA VAL A 94 -9.74 12.62 7.07
C VAL A 94 -10.08 11.16 7.34
N SER A 95 -9.18 10.23 7.00
CA SER A 95 -9.38 8.80 7.23
C SER A 95 -9.52 8.45 8.70
N LEU A 96 -8.67 9.01 9.57
CA LEU A 96 -8.74 8.85 11.02
C LEU A 96 -10.06 9.42 11.59
N LEU A 97 -10.46 10.60 11.14
CA LEU A 97 -11.71 11.23 11.59
C LEU A 97 -12.94 10.43 11.17
N ILE A 98 -12.93 9.80 9.99
CA ILE A 98 -14.00 8.89 9.57
C ILE A 98 -14.06 7.68 10.51
N GLY A 99 -12.91 7.03 10.79
CA GLY A 99 -12.85 5.91 11.72
C GLY A 99 -13.40 6.27 13.10
N MET A 100 -12.99 7.41 13.65
CA MET A 100 -13.51 7.94 14.92
C MET A 100 -15.01 8.24 14.84
N GLY A 101 -15.46 8.91 13.80
CA GLY A 101 -16.86 9.27 13.61
C GLY A 101 -17.79 8.07 13.53
N LEU A 102 -17.37 7.00 12.83
CA LEU A 102 -18.15 5.77 12.70
C LEU A 102 -18.34 5.08 14.05
N VAL A 103 -17.28 4.94 14.83
CA VAL A 103 -17.36 4.26 16.13
C VAL A 103 -18.20 5.07 17.11
N ASN A 104 -18.08 6.39 17.11
CA ASN A 104 -18.89 7.24 17.98
C ASN A 104 -20.38 7.25 17.54
N LEU A 105 -20.66 7.12 16.25
CA LEU A 105 -22.03 7.13 15.71
C LEU A 105 -22.74 5.78 15.90
N PHE A 106 -22.09 4.69 15.53
CA PHE A 106 -22.71 3.35 15.48
C PHE A 106 -22.49 2.55 16.77
N GLN A 107 -21.48 2.92 17.56
CA GLN A 107 -21.12 2.27 18.83
C GLN A 107 -21.03 0.74 18.72
N PRO A 108 -20.20 0.20 17.79
CA PRO A 108 -20.14 -1.22 17.50
C PRO A 108 -19.67 -2.08 18.71
N GLY A 109 -18.92 -1.48 19.63
CA GLY A 109 -18.44 -2.14 20.86
C GLY A 109 -19.43 -2.06 22.02
N ALA A 110 -20.45 -1.20 21.96
CA ALA A 110 -21.39 -1.03 23.06
C ALA A 110 -22.18 -2.32 23.33
N GLY A 111 -22.25 -2.72 24.59
CA GLY A 111 -23.00 -3.91 25.02
C GLY A 111 -22.24 -5.23 24.94
N LEU A 112 -21.00 -5.25 24.46
CA LEU A 112 -20.15 -6.44 24.53
C LEU A 112 -19.71 -6.75 25.97
N ASN A 113 -19.61 -5.72 26.84
CA ASN A 113 -19.35 -5.83 28.27
C ASN A 113 -18.19 -6.79 28.62
N MET A 114 -17.08 -6.64 27.90
CA MET A 114 -15.91 -7.51 28.10
C MET A 114 -15.26 -7.20 29.45
N ASP A 115 -15.00 -8.28 30.22
CA ASP A 115 -14.34 -8.14 31.52
C ASP A 115 -12.82 -8.18 31.37
N VAL A 116 -12.17 -7.09 31.81
CA VAL A 116 -10.70 -6.94 31.78
C VAL A 116 -10.03 -8.08 32.60
N ALA A 117 -10.67 -8.52 33.70
CA ALA A 117 -10.08 -9.53 34.59
C ALA A 117 -10.04 -10.93 33.97
N GLN A 118 -10.99 -11.29 33.11
CA GLN A 118 -11.05 -12.64 32.49
C GLN A 118 -10.09 -12.82 31.34
N HIS A 119 -9.61 -11.72 30.71
CA HIS A 119 -8.78 -11.75 29.52
C HIS A 119 -7.32 -11.29 29.75
N ALA A 120 -6.98 -10.91 30.98
CA ALA A 120 -5.63 -10.43 31.34
C ALA A 120 -4.50 -11.48 31.16
N THR A 121 -4.84 -12.76 30.97
CA THR A 121 -3.87 -13.86 30.79
C THR A 121 -3.58 -14.22 29.34
N ALA A 122 -4.35 -13.68 28.38
CA ALA A 122 -4.15 -13.94 26.96
C ALA A 122 -3.22 -12.87 26.35
N ALA A 123 -1.92 -12.96 26.64
CA ALA A 123 -0.92 -12.16 25.91
C ALA A 123 -0.94 -12.56 24.43
N VAL A 124 -1.39 -11.66 23.57
CA VAL A 124 -1.19 -11.83 22.12
C VAL A 124 0.28 -11.58 21.85
N PRO A 125 1.04 -12.53 21.28
CA PRO A 125 2.43 -12.32 20.95
C PRO A 125 2.53 -11.41 19.71
N VAL A 126 2.25 -10.13 19.88
CA VAL A 126 2.50 -9.10 18.90
C VAL A 126 3.83 -8.45 19.28
N ASN A 127 4.80 -8.51 18.39
CA ASN A 127 6.11 -7.92 18.64
C ASN A 127 5.96 -6.38 18.54
N THR A 128 5.55 -5.76 19.65
CA THR A 128 5.46 -4.31 19.81
C THR A 128 6.85 -3.81 20.17
N GLY A 129 7.73 -3.68 19.19
CA GLY A 129 8.99 -2.97 19.41
C GLY A 129 8.70 -1.55 19.91
N ASP A 130 9.51 -1.04 20.83
CA ASP A 130 9.41 0.32 21.38
C ASP A 130 9.30 1.36 20.25
N PHE A 131 8.07 1.81 19.99
CA PHE A 131 7.80 2.81 18.97
C PHE A 131 8.20 4.17 19.54
N SER A 132 9.41 4.62 19.23
CA SER A 132 9.86 5.95 19.57
C SER A 132 10.15 6.77 18.33
N LEU A 133 9.91 8.09 18.38
CA LEU A 133 10.25 9.01 17.30
C LEU A 133 11.75 8.89 16.92
N LYS A 134 12.61 8.66 17.93
CA LYS A 134 14.04 8.42 17.71
C LYS A 134 14.31 7.14 16.91
N ALA A 135 13.62 6.05 17.24
CA ALA A 135 13.71 4.79 16.48
C ALA A 135 13.18 4.99 15.06
N PHE A 136 12.04 5.69 14.88
CA PHE A 136 11.49 6.01 13.56
C PHE A 136 12.48 6.80 12.70
N ILE A 137 13.06 7.91 13.23
CA ILE A 137 14.05 8.72 12.49
C ILE A 137 15.29 7.87 12.15
N GLY A 138 15.73 7.01 13.07
CA GLY A 138 16.83 6.07 12.82
C GLY A 138 16.52 5.08 11.70
N HIS A 139 15.26 4.65 11.55
CA HIS A 139 14.81 3.75 10.48
C HIS A 139 14.61 4.43 9.13
N VAL A 140 14.53 5.75 9.04
CA VAL A 140 14.40 6.47 7.77
C VAL A 140 15.63 6.29 6.88
N PHE A 141 16.82 6.32 7.49
CA PHE A 141 18.10 6.20 6.77
C PHE A 141 18.62 4.77 6.84
N PRO A 142 18.86 4.10 5.68
CA PRO A 142 19.41 2.75 5.69
C PRO A 142 20.86 2.71 6.18
N ARG A 143 21.18 1.70 6.97
CA ARG A 143 22.59 1.39 7.28
C ARG A 143 23.33 0.82 6.07
N SER A 144 22.59 0.08 5.25
CA SER A 144 23.05 -0.50 4.01
C SER A 144 21.88 -0.64 3.04
N ILE A 145 22.09 -0.28 1.78
CA ILE A 145 21.07 -0.49 0.73
C ILE A 145 20.80 -1.98 0.51
N ALA A 146 21.82 -2.82 0.63
CA ALA A 146 21.66 -4.26 0.50
C ALA A 146 20.76 -4.84 1.59
N GLU A 147 20.92 -4.40 2.84
CA GLU A 147 20.07 -4.76 3.96
C GLU A 147 18.61 -4.28 3.75
N ALA A 148 18.45 -3.02 3.35
CA ALA A 148 17.12 -2.45 3.06
C ALA A 148 16.39 -3.21 1.94
N MET A 149 17.10 -3.61 0.88
CA MET A 149 16.55 -4.41 -0.21
C MET A 149 16.23 -5.85 0.23
N ALA A 150 17.09 -6.49 1.02
CA ALA A 150 16.86 -7.85 1.52
C ALA A 150 15.64 -7.94 2.45
N ASN A 151 15.40 -6.90 3.24
CA ASN A 151 14.27 -6.82 4.18
C ASN A 151 13.02 -6.14 3.55
N ASN A 152 13.10 -5.68 2.29
CA ASN A 152 12.03 -4.91 1.63
C ASN A 152 11.59 -3.65 2.42
N GLU A 153 12.56 -2.94 3.02
CA GLU A 153 12.32 -1.69 3.75
C GLU A 153 12.08 -0.53 2.77
N ILE A 154 10.84 -0.40 2.28
CA ILE A 154 10.48 0.50 1.17
C ILE A 154 10.91 1.94 1.44
N LEU A 155 10.68 2.46 2.66
CA LEU A 155 11.07 3.83 3.03
C LEU A 155 12.58 4.04 2.90
N GLN A 156 13.38 3.10 3.39
CA GLN A 156 14.85 3.16 3.31
C GLN A 156 15.34 3.08 1.87
N ILE A 157 14.71 2.22 1.05
CA ILE A 157 15.00 2.12 -0.39
C ILE A 157 14.68 3.44 -1.09
N VAL A 158 13.56 4.08 -0.77
CA VAL A 158 13.17 5.39 -1.31
C VAL A 158 14.20 6.44 -0.94
N VAL A 159 14.60 6.54 0.33
CA VAL A 159 15.59 7.54 0.79
C VAL A 159 16.93 7.35 0.09
N PHE A 160 17.44 6.11 0.00
CA PHE A 160 18.67 5.83 -0.73
C PHE A 160 18.52 6.19 -2.23
N SER A 161 17.38 5.82 -2.84
CA SER A 161 17.12 6.11 -4.26
C SER A 161 17.06 7.59 -4.56
N LEU A 162 16.60 8.43 -3.61
CA LEU A 162 16.65 9.88 -3.73
C LEU A 162 18.09 10.37 -3.83
N PHE A 163 18.96 9.98 -2.89
CA PHE A 163 20.38 10.36 -2.93
C PHE A 163 21.06 9.86 -4.20
N PHE A 164 20.86 8.60 -4.54
CA PHE A 164 21.46 8.00 -5.73
C PHE A 164 20.96 8.67 -7.02
N GLY A 165 19.65 8.94 -7.13
CA GLY A 165 19.03 9.60 -8.28
C GLY A 165 19.52 11.03 -8.47
N PHE A 166 19.67 11.81 -7.40
CA PHE A 166 20.27 13.15 -7.48
C PHE A 166 21.74 13.11 -7.86
N ALA A 167 22.52 12.19 -7.28
CA ALA A 167 23.92 12.01 -7.66
C ALA A 167 24.04 11.61 -9.13
N LEU A 168 23.20 10.67 -9.58
CA LEU A 168 23.17 10.23 -10.98
C LEU A 168 22.77 11.35 -11.94
N ALA A 169 21.79 12.19 -11.58
CA ALA A 169 21.41 13.38 -12.36
C ALA A 169 22.56 14.37 -12.50
N ALA A 170 23.37 14.57 -11.44
CA ALA A 170 24.57 15.42 -11.47
C ALA A 170 25.65 14.84 -12.39
N VAL A 171 25.92 13.55 -12.31
CA VAL A 171 26.91 12.84 -13.13
C VAL A 171 26.48 12.80 -14.61
N LYS A 172 25.17 12.64 -14.89
CA LYS A 172 24.61 12.70 -16.25
C LYS A 172 24.87 14.04 -16.90
N ARG A 173 24.74 15.14 -16.17
CA ARG A 173 25.07 16.50 -16.68
C ARG A 173 26.53 16.66 -17.04
N ALA A 174 27.44 15.87 -16.47
CA ALA A 174 28.85 15.82 -16.82
C ALA A 174 29.15 14.91 -18.04
N GLY A 175 28.11 14.39 -18.72
CA GLY A 175 28.25 13.58 -19.93
C GLY A 175 28.28 12.05 -19.73
N TYR A 176 28.09 11.57 -18.51
CA TYR A 176 28.09 10.12 -18.21
C TYR A 176 26.66 9.57 -18.17
N THR A 177 26.21 8.90 -19.23
CA THR A 177 24.82 8.41 -19.38
C THR A 177 24.66 6.92 -19.13
N ARG A 178 25.70 6.11 -19.28
CA ARG A 178 25.63 4.63 -19.27
C ARG A 178 24.91 4.04 -18.07
N ILE A 179 25.13 4.58 -16.86
CA ILE A 179 24.47 4.10 -15.65
C ILE A 179 22.98 4.42 -15.69
N THR A 180 22.59 5.60 -16.19
CA THR A 180 21.18 5.98 -16.36
C THR A 180 20.48 5.03 -17.31
N ASP A 181 21.08 4.74 -18.45
CA ASP A 181 20.53 3.83 -19.46
C ASP A 181 20.37 2.42 -18.89
N SER A 182 21.38 1.93 -18.15
CA SER A 182 21.33 0.61 -17.46
C SER A 182 20.22 0.54 -16.42
N ILE A 183 19.98 1.60 -15.65
CA ILE A 183 18.88 1.67 -14.67
C ILE A 183 17.51 1.66 -15.37
N GLU A 184 17.37 2.36 -16.49
CA GLU A 184 16.13 2.35 -17.28
C GLU A 184 15.87 0.96 -17.90
N GLU A 185 16.91 0.29 -18.39
CA GLU A 185 16.80 -1.09 -18.87
C GLU A 185 16.45 -2.06 -17.75
N LEU A 186 17.05 -1.90 -16.56
CA LEU A 186 16.70 -2.67 -15.37
C LEU A 186 15.21 -2.51 -15.02
N ALA A 187 14.68 -1.29 -15.05
CA ALA A 187 13.24 -1.06 -14.83
C ALA A 187 12.37 -1.84 -15.83
N LYS A 188 12.74 -1.86 -17.12
CA LYS A 188 12.03 -2.64 -18.16
C LYS A 188 12.08 -4.15 -17.87
N VAL A 189 13.24 -4.66 -17.44
CA VAL A 189 13.39 -6.07 -17.04
C VAL A 189 12.51 -6.37 -15.83
N MET A 190 12.47 -5.50 -14.82
CA MET A 190 11.64 -5.69 -13.63
C MET A 190 10.15 -5.68 -13.97
N PHE A 191 9.67 -4.81 -14.87
CA PHE A 191 8.29 -4.88 -15.36
C PHE A 191 8.00 -6.20 -16.08
N LYS A 192 8.95 -6.75 -16.84
CA LYS A 192 8.76 -8.05 -17.50
C LYS A 192 8.69 -9.21 -16.52
N ILE A 193 9.53 -9.21 -15.48
CA ILE A 193 9.43 -10.17 -14.37
C ILE A 193 8.08 -10.04 -13.66
N THR A 194 7.60 -8.81 -13.46
CA THR A 194 6.28 -8.55 -12.89
C THR A 194 5.16 -9.23 -13.70
N ASP A 195 5.19 -9.14 -15.03
CA ASP A 195 4.21 -9.82 -15.89
C ASP A 195 4.21 -11.36 -15.67
N TYR A 196 5.39 -11.95 -15.49
CA TYR A 196 5.50 -13.39 -15.20
C TYR A 196 4.91 -13.74 -13.85
N VAL A 197 5.23 -12.97 -12.81
CA VAL A 197 4.69 -13.15 -11.45
C VAL A 197 3.17 -12.96 -11.44
N MET A 198 2.65 -11.93 -12.13
CA MET A 198 1.22 -11.64 -12.20
C MET A 198 0.41 -12.74 -12.92
N ALA A 199 1.04 -13.57 -13.75
CA ALA A 199 0.36 -14.73 -14.32
C ALA A 199 -0.12 -15.75 -13.26
N PHE A 200 0.54 -15.78 -12.09
CA PHE A 200 0.17 -16.62 -10.93
C PHE A 200 -0.86 -15.98 -10.01
N ALA A 201 -1.15 -14.68 -10.16
CA ALA A 201 -2.07 -13.96 -9.29
C ALA A 201 -3.44 -14.64 -9.09
N PRO A 202 -4.12 -15.19 -10.12
CA PRO A 202 -5.39 -15.88 -9.93
C PRO A 202 -5.32 -17.08 -8.97
N ILE A 203 -4.19 -17.80 -8.99
CA ILE A 203 -3.94 -18.97 -8.12
C ILE A 203 -3.66 -18.51 -6.69
N GLY A 204 -2.79 -17.51 -6.53
CA GLY A 204 -2.48 -16.93 -5.21
C GLY A 204 -3.72 -16.35 -4.52
N VAL A 205 -4.57 -15.65 -5.30
CA VAL A 205 -5.84 -15.07 -4.84
C VAL A 205 -6.84 -16.17 -4.43
N PHE A 206 -7.00 -17.19 -5.28
CA PHE A 206 -7.82 -18.36 -4.95
C PHE A 206 -7.40 -18.96 -3.60
N ALA A 207 -6.11 -19.21 -3.42
CA ALA A 207 -5.57 -19.82 -2.22
C ALA A 207 -5.75 -18.93 -0.97
N ALA A 208 -5.52 -17.62 -1.09
CA ALA A 208 -5.72 -16.68 0.02
C ALA A 208 -7.16 -16.66 0.51
N ILE A 209 -8.13 -16.60 -0.40
CA ILE A 209 -9.56 -16.60 -0.07
C ILE A 209 -9.98 -17.98 0.49
N ALA A 210 -9.54 -19.08 -0.13
CA ALA A 210 -9.84 -20.43 0.35
C ALA A 210 -9.30 -20.64 1.77
N SER A 211 -8.08 -20.23 2.06
CA SER A 211 -7.50 -20.32 3.41
C SER A 211 -8.34 -19.54 4.45
N ALA A 212 -8.69 -18.28 4.15
CA ALA A 212 -9.45 -17.43 5.06
C ALA A 212 -10.83 -18.02 5.36
N ILE A 213 -11.56 -18.45 4.35
CA ILE A 213 -12.90 -19.04 4.54
C ILE A 213 -12.84 -20.42 5.20
N THR A 214 -11.80 -21.23 4.92
CA THR A 214 -11.62 -22.54 5.55
C THR A 214 -11.43 -22.41 7.06
N THR A 215 -10.64 -21.44 7.52
CA THR A 215 -10.38 -21.25 8.96
C THR A 215 -11.52 -20.56 9.68
N GLN A 216 -12.12 -19.54 9.09
CA GLN A 216 -13.06 -18.64 9.76
C GLN A 216 -14.52 -18.97 9.46
N GLY A 217 -14.79 -19.73 8.40
CA GLY A 217 -16.13 -20.04 7.95
C GLY A 217 -16.91 -18.79 7.49
N LEU A 218 -18.12 -19.03 6.99
CA LEU A 218 -19.05 -17.93 6.71
C LEU A 218 -19.89 -17.54 7.94
N GLY A 219 -19.95 -18.40 8.97
CA GLY A 219 -20.68 -18.14 10.22
C GLY A 219 -20.13 -16.94 10.98
N LEU A 220 -18.80 -16.81 11.04
CA LEU A 220 -18.14 -15.67 11.68
C LEU A 220 -18.58 -14.31 11.07
N LEU A 221 -18.85 -14.30 9.75
CA LEU A 221 -19.35 -13.11 9.08
C LEU A 221 -20.76 -12.72 9.54
N VAL A 222 -21.55 -13.67 10.06
CA VAL A 222 -22.88 -13.39 10.61
C VAL A 222 -22.74 -12.80 12.02
N ASP A 223 -21.89 -13.41 12.86
CA ASP A 223 -21.69 -12.99 14.26
C ASP A 223 -21.07 -11.58 14.35
N TYR A 224 -20.08 -11.31 13.51
CA TYR A 224 -19.46 -9.99 13.40
C TYR A 224 -20.02 -9.14 12.26
N GLY A 225 -21.15 -9.54 11.68
CA GLY A 225 -21.72 -8.92 10.49
C GLY A 225 -21.97 -7.42 10.64
N LYS A 226 -22.45 -7.00 11.83
CA LYS A 226 -22.65 -5.58 12.14
C LYS A 226 -21.34 -4.80 12.08
N LEU A 227 -20.31 -5.26 12.80
CA LEU A 227 -18.99 -4.61 12.86
C LEU A 227 -18.34 -4.52 11.47
N ILE A 228 -18.39 -5.62 10.70
CA ILE A 228 -17.87 -5.67 9.34
C ILE A 228 -18.65 -4.72 8.45
N ALA A 229 -20.00 -4.72 8.52
CA ALA A 229 -20.84 -3.85 7.69
C ALA A 229 -20.58 -2.36 7.98
N GLU A 230 -20.44 -1.98 9.25
CA GLU A 230 -20.12 -0.61 9.65
C GLU A 230 -18.74 -0.17 9.15
N PHE A 231 -17.75 -1.05 9.25
CA PHE A 231 -16.43 -0.79 8.70
C PHE A 231 -16.44 -0.61 7.17
N TYR A 232 -17.14 -1.51 6.45
CA TYR A 232 -17.28 -1.40 4.99
C TYR A 232 -18.07 -0.17 4.57
N LEU A 233 -19.08 0.25 5.36
CA LEU A 233 -19.75 1.53 5.15
C LEU A 233 -18.75 2.69 5.25
N GLY A 234 -17.86 2.66 6.24
CA GLY A 234 -16.77 3.63 6.37
C GLY A 234 -15.84 3.64 5.16
N ILE A 235 -15.48 2.47 4.65
CA ILE A 235 -14.70 2.34 3.41
C ILE A 235 -15.43 3.02 2.24
N LEU A 236 -16.73 2.80 2.09
CA LEU A 236 -17.52 3.43 1.02
C LEU A 236 -17.58 4.96 1.16
N ILE A 237 -17.75 5.46 2.39
CA ILE A 237 -17.71 6.91 2.68
C ILE A 237 -16.32 7.47 2.34
N LEU A 238 -15.25 6.79 2.77
CA LEU A 238 -13.88 7.21 2.46
C LEU A 238 -13.61 7.20 0.95
N TRP A 239 -14.06 6.19 0.22
CA TRP A 239 -13.96 6.16 -1.24
C TRP A 239 -14.74 7.31 -1.89
N ALA A 240 -15.96 7.59 -1.43
CA ALA A 240 -16.75 8.71 -1.93
C ALA A 240 -16.00 10.05 -1.72
N LEU A 241 -15.37 10.25 -0.57
CA LEU A 241 -14.58 11.45 -0.29
C LEU A 241 -13.29 11.49 -1.11
N LEU A 242 -12.56 10.38 -1.26
CA LEU A 242 -11.36 10.31 -2.09
C LEU A 242 -11.67 10.59 -3.56
N PHE A 243 -12.73 9.96 -4.11
CA PHE A 243 -13.17 10.23 -5.48
C PHE A 243 -13.75 11.63 -5.63
N GLY A 244 -14.44 12.15 -4.61
CA GLY A 244 -14.95 13.53 -4.56
C GLY A 244 -13.79 14.54 -4.56
N ALA A 245 -12.80 14.37 -3.71
CA ALA A 245 -11.59 15.18 -3.71
C ALA A 245 -10.83 15.05 -5.04
N GLY A 246 -10.67 13.82 -5.55
CA GLY A 246 -10.12 13.59 -6.87
C GLY A 246 -10.90 14.32 -7.97
N TYR A 247 -12.22 14.35 -7.90
CA TYR A 247 -13.06 15.07 -8.87
C TYR A 247 -12.82 16.59 -8.84
N LEU A 248 -12.60 17.18 -7.67
CA LEU A 248 -12.31 18.61 -7.56
C LEU A 248 -11.01 18.98 -8.33
N PHE A 249 -10.01 18.11 -8.31
CA PHE A 249 -8.73 18.36 -8.97
C PHE A 249 -8.66 17.81 -10.41
N LEU A 250 -9.16 16.59 -10.65
CA LEU A 250 -9.06 15.90 -11.94
C LEU A 250 -10.30 16.08 -12.83
N GLY A 251 -11.41 16.55 -12.25
CA GLY A 251 -12.70 16.57 -12.93
C GLY A 251 -13.18 15.15 -13.27
N ARG A 252 -13.87 15.00 -14.39
CA ARG A 252 -14.44 13.71 -14.84
C ARG A 252 -13.39 12.61 -15.08
N SER A 253 -12.11 12.98 -15.25
CA SER A 253 -11.03 12.02 -15.50
C SER A 253 -10.81 11.08 -14.31
N VAL A 254 -11.22 11.45 -13.09
CA VAL A 254 -11.12 10.56 -11.92
C VAL A 254 -11.90 9.26 -12.12
N PHE A 255 -13.03 9.27 -12.82
CA PHE A 255 -13.80 8.06 -13.12
C PHE A 255 -13.10 7.17 -14.16
N HIS A 256 -12.34 7.80 -15.08
CA HIS A 256 -11.47 7.03 -15.98
C HIS A 256 -10.33 6.36 -15.21
N LEU A 257 -9.69 7.09 -14.29
CA LEU A 257 -8.70 6.52 -13.37
C LEU A 257 -9.29 5.33 -12.61
N GLY A 258 -10.48 5.47 -12.02
CA GLY A 258 -11.18 4.39 -11.33
C GLY A 258 -11.39 3.13 -12.18
N LYS A 259 -11.60 3.28 -13.50
CA LYS A 259 -11.67 2.13 -14.42
C LYS A 259 -10.31 1.45 -14.63
N LEU A 260 -9.23 2.21 -14.68
CA LEU A 260 -7.89 1.70 -14.89
C LEU A 260 -7.33 0.97 -13.66
N ILE A 261 -7.64 1.45 -12.46
CA ILE A 261 -7.14 0.88 -11.20
C ILE A 261 -7.96 -0.32 -10.68
N ARG A 262 -8.96 -0.79 -11.40
CA ARG A 262 -9.78 -1.96 -10.96
C ARG A 262 -8.96 -3.22 -10.74
N GLU A 263 -7.99 -3.47 -11.62
CA GLU A 263 -7.11 -4.65 -11.51
C GLU A 263 -6.23 -4.58 -10.26
N PRO A 264 -5.46 -3.51 -10.01
CA PRO A 264 -4.70 -3.37 -8.77
C PRO A 264 -5.58 -3.36 -7.50
N ILE A 265 -6.79 -2.78 -7.54
CA ILE A 265 -7.73 -2.83 -6.41
C ILE A 265 -8.12 -4.28 -6.08
N LEU A 266 -8.52 -5.07 -7.09
CA LEU A 266 -8.89 -6.47 -6.89
C LEU A 266 -7.70 -7.30 -6.39
N LEU A 267 -6.50 -7.02 -6.87
CA LEU A 267 -5.30 -7.71 -6.43
C LEU A 267 -4.98 -7.39 -4.96
N ALA A 268 -4.99 -6.10 -4.59
CA ALA A 268 -4.78 -5.65 -3.23
C ALA A 268 -5.83 -6.22 -2.27
N PHE A 269 -7.11 -6.15 -2.65
CA PHE A 269 -8.21 -6.72 -1.88
C PHE A 269 -7.99 -8.20 -1.60
N SER A 270 -7.67 -8.97 -2.64
CA SER A 270 -7.58 -10.44 -2.54
C SER A 270 -6.36 -10.92 -1.75
N THR A 271 -5.26 -10.19 -1.84
CA THR A 271 -3.99 -10.54 -1.19
C THR A 271 -3.83 -9.91 0.19
N ALA A 272 -4.72 -8.98 0.56
CA ALA A 272 -4.57 -8.13 1.73
C ALA A 272 -3.18 -7.45 1.79
N SER A 273 -2.62 -7.09 0.61
CA SER A 273 -1.32 -6.44 0.48
C SER A 273 -1.34 -5.35 -0.58
N SER A 274 -1.22 -4.09 -0.17
CA SER A 274 -1.14 -2.95 -1.09
C SER A 274 0.11 -3.01 -1.96
N GLU A 275 1.22 -3.51 -1.41
CA GLU A 275 2.48 -3.67 -2.12
C GLU A 275 2.35 -4.64 -3.30
N SER A 276 1.54 -5.69 -3.15
CA SER A 276 1.29 -6.63 -4.24
C SER A 276 0.68 -5.98 -5.48
N ALA A 277 -0.06 -4.89 -5.29
CA ALA A 277 -0.69 -4.14 -6.37
C ALA A 277 0.24 -3.08 -7.00
N TYR A 278 1.40 -2.78 -6.38
CA TYR A 278 2.30 -1.71 -6.82
C TYR A 278 2.62 -1.74 -8.32
N PRO A 279 3.09 -2.86 -8.89
CA PRO A 279 3.47 -2.88 -10.31
C PRO A 279 2.30 -2.60 -11.25
N LYS A 280 1.10 -3.09 -10.91
CA LYS A 280 -0.10 -2.85 -11.71
C LYS A 280 -0.68 -1.45 -11.50
N THR A 281 -0.46 -0.86 -10.32
CA THR A 281 -0.86 0.52 -10.04
C THR A 281 -0.03 1.50 -10.85
N ILE A 282 1.28 1.28 -10.97
CA ILE A 282 2.16 2.13 -11.79
C ILE A 282 1.77 2.06 -13.27
N GLU A 283 1.49 0.86 -13.82
CA GLU A 283 1.00 0.70 -15.19
C GLU A 283 -0.35 1.42 -15.43
N ALA A 284 -1.25 1.35 -14.45
CA ALA A 284 -2.55 2.01 -14.55
C ALA A 284 -2.42 3.54 -14.56
N LEU A 285 -1.52 4.09 -13.76
CA LEU A 285 -1.22 5.51 -13.70
C LEU A 285 -0.54 6.01 -14.98
N GLU A 286 0.39 5.25 -15.55
CA GLU A 286 1.00 5.56 -16.85
C GLU A 286 -0.05 5.56 -17.97
N LYS A 287 -0.97 4.57 -17.99
CA LYS A 287 -2.10 4.53 -18.93
C LYS A 287 -3.09 5.67 -18.74
N PHE A 288 -3.20 6.19 -17.53
CA PHE A 288 -4.00 7.36 -17.21
C PHE A 288 -3.38 8.66 -17.76
N GLY A 289 -2.08 8.64 -18.04
CA GLY A 289 -1.30 9.79 -18.53
C GLY A 289 -0.48 10.49 -17.45
N ALA A 290 -0.32 9.87 -16.27
CA ALA A 290 0.60 10.37 -15.25
C ALA A 290 2.05 10.12 -15.71
N PRO A 291 2.91 11.14 -15.74
CA PRO A 291 4.30 10.99 -16.12
C PRO A 291 5.00 9.95 -15.23
N LYS A 292 5.74 9.03 -15.84
CA LYS A 292 6.45 7.94 -15.14
C LYS A 292 7.33 8.47 -14.01
N ARG A 293 8.03 9.59 -14.21
CA ARG A 293 8.85 10.29 -13.21
C ARG A 293 8.07 10.62 -11.93
N ILE A 294 6.79 11.04 -12.06
CA ILE A 294 5.94 11.41 -10.92
C ILE A 294 5.37 10.16 -10.27
N SER A 295 4.84 9.22 -11.06
CA SER A 295 4.28 7.97 -10.54
C SER A 295 5.31 7.15 -9.76
N SER A 296 6.55 7.05 -10.29
CA SER A 296 7.65 6.33 -9.67
C SER A 296 8.17 6.98 -8.38
N PHE A 297 7.92 8.27 -8.18
CA PHE A 297 8.28 9.00 -6.98
C PHE A 297 7.15 9.01 -5.92
N VAL A 298 5.94 9.41 -6.34
CA VAL A 298 4.82 9.63 -5.41
C VAL A 298 4.26 8.30 -4.88
N LEU A 299 4.15 7.28 -5.74
CA LEU A 299 3.52 6.02 -5.35
C LEU A 299 4.30 5.27 -4.25
N PRO A 300 5.63 5.06 -4.32
CA PRO A 300 6.39 4.44 -3.23
C PRO A 300 6.33 5.22 -1.92
N LEU A 301 6.36 6.55 -1.98
CA LEU A 301 6.16 7.39 -0.80
C LEU A 301 4.77 7.14 -0.19
N GLY A 302 3.74 7.03 -1.04
CA GLY A 302 2.37 6.76 -0.60
C GLY A 302 2.25 5.44 0.16
N TYR A 303 2.97 4.39 -0.22
CA TYR A 303 2.97 3.11 0.50
C TYR A 303 3.55 3.19 1.92
N SER A 304 4.29 4.24 2.26
CA SER A 304 4.79 4.49 3.61
C SER A 304 4.04 5.58 4.36
N PHE A 305 3.43 6.54 3.65
CA PHE A 305 2.87 7.75 4.26
C PHE A 305 1.37 7.95 4.04
N ASN A 306 0.75 7.25 3.09
CA ASN A 306 -0.65 7.44 2.69
C ASN A 306 -1.42 6.11 2.63
N LEU A 307 -1.58 5.47 3.77
CA LEU A 307 -2.34 4.24 3.91
C LEU A 307 -3.74 4.55 4.45
N ASP A 308 -4.58 5.20 3.64
CA ASP A 308 -5.87 5.77 4.02
C ASP A 308 -6.81 4.74 4.68
N GLY A 309 -6.96 3.56 4.09
CA GLY A 309 -7.77 2.49 4.66
C GLY A 309 -7.23 1.97 5.98
N SER A 310 -5.89 1.88 6.10
CA SER A 310 -5.22 1.47 7.34
C SER A 310 -5.39 2.50 8.44
N MET A 311 -5.30 3.79 8.12
CA MET A 311 -5.51 4.88 9.08
C MET A 311 -6.93 4.87 9.64
N MET A 312 -7.94 4.74 8.77
CA MET A 312 -9.34 4.63 9.19
C MET A 312 -9.55 3.42 10.10
N TYR A 313 -8.98 2.25 9.74
CA TYR A 313 -9.07 1.04 10.53
C TYR A 313 -8.45 1.19 11.92
N GLN A 314 -7.28 1.80 12.03
CA GLN A 314 -6.58 1.96 13.31
C GLN A 314 -7.41 2.77 14.31
N ALA A 315 -7.98 3.89 13.87
CA ALA A 315 -8.88 4.68 14.72
C ALA A 315 -10.16 3.89 15.08
N PHE A 316 -10.77 3.23 14.09
CA PHE A 316 -11.94 2.39 14.28
C PHE A 316 -11.68 1.27 15.30
N ALA A 317 -10.56 0.54 15.15
CA ALA A 317 -10.21 -0.59 16.00
C ALA A 317 -9.96 -0.20 17.46
N ILE A 318 -9.17 0.87 17.69
CA ILE A 318 -8.84 1.30 19.06
C ILE A 318 -10.10 1.79 19.80
N LEU A 319 -10.93 2.59 19.14
CA LEU A 319 -12.14 3.10 19.78
C LEU A 319 -13.20 2.00 19.95
N PHE A 320 -13.28 1.03 19.04
CA PHE A 320 -14.11 -0.17 19.21
C PHE A 320 -13.69 -0.97 20.44
N ILE A 321 -12.38 -1.20 20.63
CA ILE A 321 -11.86 -1.90 21.81
C ILE A 321 -12.22 -1.13 23.09
N ALA A 322 -12.03 0.18 23.12
CA ALA A 322 -12.41 0.98 24.28
C ALA A 322 -13.90 0.82 24.62
N GLN A 323 -14.79 0.87 23.64
CA GLN A 323 -16.23 0.65 23.83
C GLN A 323 -16.55 -0.78 24.31
N ALA A 324 -15.88 -1.79 23.75
CA ALA A 324 -16.10 -3.19 24.11
C ALA A 324 -15.80 -3.48 25.59
N TYR A 325 -14.86 -2.74 26.17
CA TYR A 325 -14.46 -2.81 27.58
C TYR A 325 -15.13 -1.73 28.46
N ASN A 326 -16.13 -1.01 27.95
CA ASN A 326 -16.82 0.08 28.65
C ASN A 326 -15.87 1.18 29.16
N ILE A 327 -14.80 1.48 28.43
CA ILE A 327 -13.87 2.54 28.75
C ILE A 327 -14.31 3.80 28.00
N ASP A 328 -14.83 4.77 28.76
CA ASP A 328 -15.25 6.05 28.21
C ASP A 328 -14.04 6.93 27.91
N LEU A 329 -13.80 7.19 26.63
CA LEU A 329 -12.77 8.11 26.17
C LEU A 329 -13.36 9.50 25.90
N SER A 330 -12.86 10.50 26.61
CA SER A 330 -13.20 11.89 26.31
C SER A 330 -12.79 12.26 24.89
N PHE A 331 -13.45 13.26 24.30
CA PHE A 331 -13.12 13.73 22.95
C PHE A 331 -11.63 14.13 22.81
N THR A 332 -11.05 14.74 23.85
CA THR A 332 -9.63 15.09 23.89
C THR A 332 -8.73 13.84 23.83
N GLN A 333 -9.06 12.78 24.57
CA GLN A 333 -8.31 11.53 24.53
C GLN A 333 -8.41 10.86 23.13
N GLN A 334 -9.59 10.86 22.52
CA GLN A 334 -9.76 10.38 21.15
C GLN A 334 -8.88 11.15 20.17
N LEU A 335 -8.84 12.50 20.25
CA LEU A 335 -7.96 13.30 19.41
C LEU A 335 -6.46 13.01 19.65
N LEU A 336 -6.06 12.77 20.91
CA LEU A 336 -4.69 12.36 21.22
C LEU A 336 -4.35 10.99 20.63
N ILE A 337 -5.30 10.05 20.64
CA ILE A 337 -5.16 8.76 19.94
C ILE A 337 -4.93 8.99 18.44
N LEU A 338 -5.77 9.83 17.80
CA LEU A 338 -5.59 10.13 16.36
C LEU A 338 -4.24 10.77 16.07
N LEU A 339 -3.79 11.70 16.89
CA LEU A 339 -2.47 12.33 16.73
C LEU A 339 -1.33 11.32 16.89
N THR A 340 -1.44 10.42 17.88
CA THR A 340 -0.49 9.33 18.07
C THR A 340 -0.46 8.43 16.84
N LEU A 341 -1.62 8.03 16.32
CA LEU A 341 -1.72 7.22 15.11
C LEU A 341 -1.16 7.92 13.87
N MET A 342 -1.31 9.24 13.76
CA MET A 342 -0.67 10.02 12.68
C MET A 342 0.86 9.85 12.66
N ILE A 343 1.47 9.65 13.82
CA ILE A 343 2.92 9.50 13.95
C ILE A 343 3.30 8.01 13.83
N THR A 344 2.69 7.15 14.63
CA THR A 344 3.05 5.73 14.75
C THR A 344 2.78 4.91 13.49
N SER A 345 1.79 5.33 12.68
CA SER A 345 1.49 4.67 11.40
C SER A 345 2.46 5.00 10.27
N LYS A 346 3.29 6.06 10.41
CA LYS A 346 4.25 6.42 9.37
C LYS A 346 5.44 5.46 9.38
N GLY A 347 5.80 4.98 8.20
CA GLY A 347 6.80 3.93 8.04
C GLY A 347 6.28 2.51 8.24
N MET A 348 4.98 2.33 8.48
CA MET A 348 4.34 1.02 8.44
C MET A 348 4.39 0.48 7.01
N ALA A 349 4.80 -0.78 6.86
CA ALA A 349 4.79 -1.42 5.54
C ALA A 349 3.34 -1.71 5.06
N GLY A 350 3.12 -1.64 3.75
CA GLY A 350 1.84 -1.99 3.11
C GLY A 350 1.59 -3.52 3.02
N VAL A 351 2.00 -4.27 4.05
CA VAL A 351 1.86 -5.72 4.15
C VAL A 351 0.65 -6.13 4.99
N ALA A 352 0.20 -7.36 4.81
CA ALA A 352 -0.94 -7.89 5.56
C ALA A 352 -0.75 -7.77 7.08
N ARG A 353 -1.80 -7.35 7.77
CA ARG A 353 -1.87 -7.21 9.23
C ARG A 353 -0.93 -6.17 9.88
N ALA A 354 -0.19 -5.39 9.13
CA ALA A 354 0.69 -4.36 9.70
C ALA A 354 -0.07 -3.35 10.58
N SER A 355 -1.31 -3.02 10.23
CA SER A 355 -2.16 -2.11 11.01
C SER A 355 -2.51 -2.66 12.40
N VAL A 356 -2.64 -4.00 12.55
CA VAL A 356 -2.90 -4.65 13.85
C VAL A 356 -1.74 -4.41 14.82
N VAL A 357 -0.50 -4.43 14.31
CA VAL A 357 0.70 -4.15 15.10
C VAL A 357 0.69 -2.72 15.63
N VAL A 358 0.27 -1.75 14.80
CA VAL A 358 0.16 -0.34 15.22
C VAL A 358 -0.94 -0.17 16.27
N VAL A 359 -2.08 -0.83 16.10
CA VAL A 359 -3.15 -0.85 17.12
C VAL A 359 -2.61 -1.44 18.42
N ALA A 360 -1.97 -2.61 18.38
CA ALA A 360 -1.39 -3.27 19.55
C ALA A 360 -0.38 -2.37 20.29
N ALA A 361 0.50 -1.70 19.57
CA ALA A 361 1.46 -0.77 20.15
C ALA A 361 0.81 0.50 20.75
N THR A 362 -0.36 0.88 20.25
CA THR A 362 -1.04 2.11 20.70
C THR A 362 -1.93 1.88 21.94
N LEU A 363 -2.53 0.67 22.08
CA LEU A 363 -3.43 0.36 23.20
C LEU A 363 -2.82 0.64 24.59
N PRO A 364 -1.59 0.16 24.92
CA PRO A 364 -0.98 0.41 26.23
C PRO A 364 -0.73 1.90 26.52
N MET A 365 -0.46 2.70 25.48
CA MET A 365 -0.19 4.13 25.62
C MET A 365 -1.39 4.89 26.19
N PHE A 366 -2.60 4.33 26.03
CA PHE A 366 -3.87 4.90 26.52
C PHE A 366 -4.54 4.03 27.59
N ASN A 367 -3.79 3.11 28.22
CA ASN A 367 -4.27 2.18 29.22
C ASN A 367 -5.48 1.33 28.75
N LEU A 368 -5.50 1.00 27.46
CA LEU A 368 -6.52 0.14 26.88
C LEU A 368 -6.06 -1.34 26.90
N PRO A 369 -6.99 -2.31 27.14
CA PRO A 369 -6.63 -3.71 27.25
C PRO A 369 -6.11 -4.30 25.94
N GLU A 370 -4.89 -4.83 25.93
CA GLU A 370 -4.31 -5.51 24.77
C GLU A 370 -5.11 -6.75 24.36
N ALA A 371 -5.75 -7.42 25.31
CA ALA A 371 -6.63 -8.56 25.07
C ALA A 371 -7.79 -8.23 24.10
N GLY A 372 -8.17 -6.93 23.98
CA GLY A 372 -9.15 -6.46 23.00
C GLY A 372 -8.76 -6.72 21.55
N LEU A 373 -7.47 -6.92 21.27
CA LEU A 373 -7.01 -7.33 19.93
C LEU A 373 -7.63 -8.65 19.48
N LEU A 374 -7.91 -9.58 20.41
CA LEU A 374 -8.51 -10.87 20.09
C LEU A 374 -9.89 -10.72 19.44
N LEU A 375 -10.64 -9.65 19.80
CA LEU A 375 -11.95 -9.34 19.22
C LEU A 375 -11.85 -9.01 17.71
N ILE A 376 -10.71 -8.47 17.29
CA ILE A 376 -10.52 -7.98 15.92
C ILE A 376 -9.75 -9.00 15.08
N ILE A 377 -8.76 -9.70 15.67
CA ILE A 377 -7.88 -10.63 14.95
C ILE A 377 -8.67 -11.69 14.19
N GLY A 378 -9.78 -12.17 14.76
CA GLY A 378 -10.64 -13.19 14.14
C GLY A 378 -11.23 -12.76 12.80
N ILE A 379 -11.55 -11.50 12.65
CA ILE A 379 -12.17 -10.92 11.44
C ILE A 379 -11.21 -10.04 10.64
N ASP A 380 -9.99 -9.82 11.14
CA ASP A 380 -9.04 -8.86 10.56
C ASP A 380 -8.77 -9.13 9.08
N GLN A 381 -8.77 -10.39 8.64
CA GLN A 381 -8.58 -10.73 7.23
C GLN A 381 -9.58 -10.01 6.33
N PHE A 382 -10.86 -9.95 6.70
CA PHE A 382 -11.90 -9.29 5.91
C PHE A 382 -11.77 -7.76 5.96
N LEU A 383 -11.38 -7.23 7.12
CA LEU A 383 -11.12 -5.80 7.29
C LEU A 383 -9.86 -5.39 6.51
N ASP A 384 -8.82 -6.23 6.52
CA ASP A 384 -7.56 -5.99 5.82
C ASP A 384 -7.73 -5.96 4.30
N MET A 385 -8.55 -6.83 3.75
CA MET A 385 -8.87 -6.82 2.31
C MET A 385 -9.43 -5.46 1.88
N ALA A 386 -10.39 -4.91 2.63
CA ALA A 386 -11.04 -3.64 2.30
C ALA A 386 -10.10 -2.42 2.50
N ARG A 387 -9.38 -2.37 3.63
CA ARG A 387 -8.44 -1.27 3.91
C ARG A 387 -7.30 -1.24 2.90
N THR A 388 -6.81 -2.40 2.48
CA THR A 388 -5.73 -2.53 1.52
C THR A 388 -6.13 -2.07 0.12
N ALA A 389 -7.34 -2.43 -0.32
CA ALA A 389 -7.92 -1.91 -1.56
C ALA A 389 -8.06 -0.37 -1.52
N THR A 390 -8.45 0.17 -0.36
CA THR A 390 -8.58 1.61 -0.15
C THR A 390 -7.24 2.34 -0.23
N ASN A 391 -6.17 1.74 0.30
CA ASN A 391 -4.82 2.30 0.19
C ASN A 391 -4.40 2.45 -1.28
N VAL A 392 -4.74 1.49 -2.13
CA VAL A 392 -4.48 1.58 -3.59
C VAL A 392 -5.28 2.70 -4.24
N VAL A 393 -6.57 2.87 -3.86
CA VAL A 393 -7.41 3.96 -4.37
C VAL A 393 -6.83 5.31 -3.98
N GLY A 394 -6.53 5.52 -2.68
CA GLY A 394 -5.97 6.78 -2.18
C GLY A 394 -4.66 7.15 -2.83
N ASN A 395 -3.72 6.20 -2.91
CA ASN A 395 -2.42 6.43 -3.54
C ASN A 395 -2.52 6.71 -5.03
N SER A 396 -3.44 6.06 -5.74
CA SER A 396 -3.66 6.30 -7.17
C SER A 396 -4.22 7.70 -7.42
N ILE A 397 -5.21 8.14 -6.63
CA ILE A 397 -5.80 9.47 -6.75
C ILE A 397 -4.76 10.53 -6.38
N ALA A 398 -4.03 10.35 -5.27
CA ALA A 398 -2.96 11.25 -4.86
C ALA A 398 -1.93 11.46 -5.96
N THR A 399 -1.44 10.36 -6.53
CA THR A 399 -0.44 10.40 -7.62
C THR A 399 -0.97 11.11 -8.86
N ALA A 400 -2.21 10.84 -9.26
CA ALA A 400 -2.83 11.47 -10.42
C ALA A 400 -3.07 12.98 -10.19
N VAL A 401 -3.47 13.40 -8.99
CA VAL A 401 -3.65 14.81 -8.62
C VAL A 401 -2.32 15.54 -8.64
N VAL A 402 -1.27 14.97 -8.04
CA VAL A 402 0.07 15.54 -8.06
C VAL A 402 0.59 15.65 -9.49
N ALA A 403 0.40 14.61 -10.31
CA ALA A 403 0.81 14.61 -11.71
C ALA A 403 0.14 15.74 -12.52
N LYS A 404 -1.17 15.96 -12.30
CA LYS A 404 -1.89 17.04 -13.00
C LYS A 404 -1.48 18.43 -12.52
N SER A 405 -1.04 18.56 -11.28
CA SER A 405 -0.64 19.86 -10.69
C SER A 405 0.77 20.31 -11.11
N GLU A 406 1.54 19.43 -11.74
CA GLU A 406 2.87 19.78 -12.25
C GLU A 406 2.77 20.26 -13.70
N PRO A 407 3.49 21.37 -14.04
CA PRO A 407 3.61 21.78 -15.44
C PRO A 407 4.17 20.61 -16.26
N LEU A 408 3.60 20.36 -17.41
CA LEU A 408 4.27 19.60 -18.44
C LEU A 408 5.51 20.43 -18.79
N GLU A 409 6.68 20.09 -18.25
CA GLU A 409 7.92 20.56 -18.85
C GLU A 409 7.85 20.03 -20.27
N GLU A 410 7.80 20.96 -21.24
CA GLU A 410 7.95 20.64 -22.64
C GLU A 410 9.12 19.66 -22.73
N ALA A 411 8.89 18.49 -23.31
CA ALA A 411 9.97 17.59 -23.67
C ALA A 411 10.97 18.48 -24.38
N VAL A 412 12.15 18.63 -23.78
CA VAL A 412 13.29 19.17 -24.54
C VAL A 412 13.41 18.16 -25.66
N GLU A 413 12.92 18.54 -26.84
CA GLU A 413 13.13 17.82 -28.07
C GLU A 413 14.64 17.63 -28.15
N ASP A 414 15.09 16.39 -28.05
CA ASP A 414 16.44 15.94 -28.37
C ASP A 414 16.63 16.05 -29.90
N ASP A 415 16.41 17.26 -30.46
CA ASP A 415 16.61 17.59 -31.86
C ASP A 415 18.08 17.80 -32.21
N ASP A 416 19.02 17.56 -31.31
CA ASP A 416 20.44 17.72 -31.56
C ASP A 416 21.23 16.41 -31.82
N VAL A 417 20.56 15.28 -32.09
CA VAL A 417 21.27 14.04 -32.43
C VAL A 417 21.36 13.74 -33.93
N HIS A 418 20.89 14.66 -34.79
CA HIS A 418 21.08 14.54 -36.23
C HIS A 418 21.78 15.75 -36.83
N SER A 419 22.90 16.19 -36.26
CA SER A 419 23.86 16.95 -37.02
C SER A 419 24.64 15.97 -37.93
N PRO A 420 24.57 16.12 -39.28
CA PRO A 420 25.33 15.24 -40.15
C PRO A 420 26.82 15.45 -39.89
N VAL A 421 27.53 14.36 -39.63
CA VAL A 421 28.98 14.28 -39.55
C VAL A 421 29.55 14.99 -40.77
N ARG A 422 30.16 16.16 -40.58
CA ARG A 422 30.96 16.80 -41.64
C ARG A 422 32.10 15.83 -41.99
N PRO A 423 32.31 15.51 -43.27
CA PRO A 423 33.44 14.68 -43.67
C PRO A 423 34.73 15.42 -43.32
N ARG A 424 35.68 14.70 -42.71
CA ARG A 424 37.03 15.20 -42.48
C ARG A 424 37.63 15.67 -43.77
N SER A 425 38.00 16.95 -43.83
CA SER A 425 38.80 17.49 -44.90
C SER A 425 40.10 16.70 -45.05
N GLU A 426 40.38 16.29 -46.30
CA GLU A 426 41.62 15.61 -46.68
C GLU A 426 42.86 16.45 -46.33
N PRO A 427 43.97 15.79 -45.98
CA PRO A 427 45.21 16.51 -45.70
C PRO A 427 45.78 17.14 -46.98
N VAL A 428 46.12 18.41 -46.88
CA VAL A 428 46.84 19.17 -47.93
C VAL A 428 48.22 18.55 -48.13
N PRO A 429 48.63 18.22 -49.36
CA PRO A 429 49.98 17.74 -49.61
C PRO A 429 50.98 18.88 -49.43
N VAL A 430 52.04 18.64 -48.64
CA VAL A 430 53.20 19.50 -48.49
C VAL A 430 54.10 19.27 -49.71
N ALA A 431 54.35 20.32 -50.45
CA ALA A 431 55.40 20.39 -51.52
C ALA A 431 56.76 20.67 -50.89
#